data_683f39f55090139b63ba4d15f257d22f
#
_entry.id   683f39f55090139b63ba4d15f257d22f
#
_cell.length_a   1.000
_cell.length_b   1.000
_cell.length_c   1.000
_cell.angle_alpha   90.00
_cell.angle_beta   90.00
_cell.angle_gamma   90.00
#
_symmetry.space_group_name_H-M   'P 1'
#
loop_
_entity.id
_entity.type
_entity.pdbx_description
1 polymer ?
#
loop_
_entity_poly.entity_id
_entity_poly.type
_entity_poly.pdbx_seq_one_letter_code
_entity_poly.pdbx_strand_id
1 'polypeptide(L)'
;MNKKLLRSLRAVFVLGVGVIFGLTLVLPTIGVAAQDGGLDPSSPDEPVRLIFIHHSTGENWLRDGYGNLGRTLGESNYFVSDTNYGWGPYGIGDSTDIVNWPQWFGPERDDQVLAALFGESAQNSEYTRNLSNPGGENEIILFKSCFPNSELRGNPNDPPASSGYDYTVRSAKLVYNELLDYFATRQDKLFVVITAPPLSDGTYANNARAFNNWLVNEWLQDYPYQNVAVFDFYNTLTDPQHHHWFNNGEIEHVTGVGGNTSKYASSQGDDHPNAAGSQKATDEFVPLLNIFYHRWQASGPPSEPVS
;
A
#
# COMPACT_ATOMS: atom_id res chain seq x y z
N MET A 1 28.54 -77.10 -9.20
CA MET A 1 29.43 -77.87 -10.09
C MET A 1 29.61 -77.13 -11.40
N ASN A 2 30.89 -76.92 -11.76
CA ASN A 2 31.49 -76.50 -13.05
C ASN A 2 31.25 -75.05 -13.52
N LYS A 3 32.22 -74.19 -13.40
CA LYS A 3 33.62 -73.99 -13.93
C LYS A 3 33.65 -73.72 -15.45
N LYS A 4 34.35 -72.58 -15.74
CA LYS A 4 35.19 -72.26 -16.90
C LYS A 4 34.43 -71.58 -18.06
N LEU A 5 34.97 -70.57 -18.77
CA LEU A 5 36.34 -70.25 -19.16
C LEU A 5 36.40 -68.79 -19.70
N LEU A 6 37.50 -68.12 -19.37
CA LEU A 6 37.99 -66.87 -20.01
C LEU A 6 38.14 -67.01 -21.52
N ARG A 7 37.90 -65.95 -22.27
CA ARG A 7 38.73 -65.56 -23.39
C ARG A 7 38.71 -64.02 -23.58
N SER A 8 39.91 -63.48 -23.53
CA SER A 8 40.32 -62.09 -23.81
C SER A 8 40.23 -61.79 -25.29
N LEU A 9 39.65 -60.63 -25.66
CA LEU A 9 39.97 -59.97 -26.93
C LEU A 9 40.43 -58.54 -26.65
N ARG A 10 41.68 -58.29 -27.05
CA ARG A 10 42.26 -56.94 -27.08
C ARG A 10 41.71 -56.24 -28.32
N ALA A 11 41.05 -55.11 -28.19
CA ALA A 11 40.75 -54.21 -29.28
C ALA A 11 41.57 -52.93 -29.12
N VAL A 12 42.27 -52.61 -30.17
CA VAL A 12 43.17 -51.47 -30.33
C VAL A 12 42.31 -50.21 -30.43
N PHE A 13 42.52 -49.23 -29.56
CA PHE A 13 41.94 -47.90 -29.67
C PHE A 13 42.84 -47.00 -30.51
N VAL A 14 42.35 -46.56 -31.65
CA VAL A 14 42.93 -45.47 -32.45
C VAL A 14 42.41 -44.16 -31.84
N LEU A 15 43.30 -43.31 -31.31
CA LEU A 15 42.99 -41.95 -30.87
C LEU A 15 42.82 -41.06 -32.11
N GLY A 16 41.58 -40.65 -32.36
CA GLY A 16 41.30 -39.55 -33.26
C GLY A 16 41.18 -38.27 -32.43
N VAL A 17 42.15 -37.35 -32.57
CA VAL A 17 42.08 -36.01 -31.96
C VAL A 17 41.21 -35.14 -32.85
N GLY A 18 39.94 -35.00 -32.48
CA GLY A 18 39.03 -34.02 -33.05
C GLY A 18 39.15 -32.68 -32.31
N VAL A 19 39.75 -31.68 -32.93
CA VAL A 19 39.76 -30.30 -32.41
C VAL A 19 38.38 -29.69 -32.70
N ILE A 20 37.54 -29.60 -31.68
CA ILE A 20 36.29 -28.85 -31.74
C ILE A 20 36.61 -27.39 -31.38
N PHE A 21 36.59 -26.51 -32.39
CA PHE A 21 36.53 -25.06 -32.16
C PHE A 21 35.15 -24.70 -31.64
N GLY A 22 35.02 -24.59 -30.32
CA GLY A 22 33.85 -24.03 -29.66
C GLY A 22 33.83 -22.53 -29.89
N LEU A 23 32.94 -22.06 -30.75
CA LEU A 23 32.61 -20.64 -30.88
C LEU A 23 31.73 -20.27 -29.65
N THR A 24 32.36 -19.75 -28.60
CA THR A 24 31.64 -19.16 -27.46
C THR A 24 31.06 -17.82 -27.90
N LEU A 25 29.74 -17.82 -28.16
CA LEU A 25 28.97 -16.60 -28.32
C LEU A 25 28.89 -15.93 -26.95
N VAL A 26 29.72 -14.94 -26.70
CA VAL A 26 29.58 -14.06 -25.53
C VAL A 26 28.47 -13.07 -25.88
N LEU A 27 27.25 -13.38 -25.44
CA LEU A 27 26.17 -12.38 -25.40
C LEU A 27 26.52 -11.35 -24.33
N PRO A 28 26.48 -10.04 -24.63
CA PRO A 28 26.63 -9.05 -23.62
C PRO A 28 25.41 -9.20 -22.65
N THR A 29 25.67 -9.63 -21.44
CA THR A 29 24.74 -9.41 -20.34
C THR A 29 24.65 -7.90 -20.17
N ILE A 30 23.56 -7.29 -20.62
CA ILE A 30 23.16 -5.97 -20.18
C ILE A 30 22.83 -6.17 -18.69
N GLY A 31 23.83 -5.97 -17.87
CA GLY A 31 23.62 -5.81 -16.44
C GLY A 31 22.76 -4.56 -16.29
N VAL A 32 21.47 -4.74 -16.02
CA VAL A 32 20.71 -3.71 -15.34
C VAL A 32 21.45 -3.55 -14.02
N ALA A 33 22.22 -2.46 -13.91
CA ALA A 33 22.77 -2.04 -12.64
C ALA A 33 21.54 -1.89 -11.73
N ALA A 34 21.39 -2.77 -10.75
CA ALA A 34 20.57 -2.47 -9.61
C ALA A 34 21.14 -1.15 -9.08
N GLN A 35 20.39 -0.06 -9.22
CA GLN A 35 20.67 1.13 -8.48
C GLN A 35 20.66 0.71 -7.01
N ASP A 36 21.80 0.79 -6.39
CA ASP A 36 21.99 0.73 -4.93
C ASP A 36 21.39 2.02 -4.33
N GLY A 37 20.13 2.29 -4.67
CA GLY A 37 19.34 3.39 -4.15
C GLY A 37 18.75 2.95 -2.82
N GLY A 38 19.38 3.36 -1.72
CA GLY A 38 18.76 3.30 -0.41
C GLY A 38 17.37 3.94 -0.44
N LEU A 39 16.52 3.59 0.52
CA LEU A 39 15.20 4.20 0.67
C LEU A 39 15.36 5.72 0.86
N ASP A 40 14.62 6.51 0.10
CA ASP A 40 14.67 7.97 0.15
C ASP A 40 13.46 8.54 0.90
N PRO A 41 13.62 9.00 2.16
CA PRO A 41 12.55 9.61 2.94
C PRO A 41 12.44 11.12 2.72
N SER A 42 13.21 11.73 1.81
CA SER A 42 13.13 13.16 1.54
C SER A 42 11.80 13.53 0.86
N SER A 43 11.35 14.75 1.06
CA SER A 43 10.18 15.27 0.37
C SER A 43 10.43 15.36 -1.15
N PRO A 44 9.37 15.31 -1.99
CA PRO A 44 9.49 15.67 -3.40
C PRO A 44 10.16 17.04 -3.60
N ASP A 45 10.97 17.20 -4.63
CA ASP A 45 11.64 18.48 -4.94
C ASP A 45 10.63 19.57 -5.36
N GLU A 46 9.55 19.18 -6.03
CA GLU A 46 8.49 20.06 -6.53
C GLU A 46 7.13 19.66 -5.95
N PRO A 47 6.17 20.61 -5.88
CA PRO A 47 4.84 20.30 -5.35
C PRO A 47 4.10 19.23 -6.15
N VAL A 48 3.66 18.17 -5.47
CA VAL A 48 2.89 17.05 -6.01
C VAL A 48 1.45 17.11 -5.51
N ARG A 49 0.48 16.92 -6.39
CA ARG A 49 -0.93 16.89 -5.99
C ARG A 49 -1.29 15.56 -5.35
N LEU A 50 -1.93 15.67 -4.18
CA LEU A 50 -2.37 14.55 -3.37
C LEU A 50 -3.85 14.75 -2.99
N ILE A 51 -4.64 13.69 -3.08
CA ILE A 51 -5.99 13.66 -2.53
C ILE A 51 -6.12 12.58 -1.47
N PHE A 52 -6.80 12.91 -0.37
CA PHE A 52 -7.12 11.96 0.69
C PHE A 52 -8.61 11.67 0.75
N ILE A 53 -9.00 10.43 0.41
CA ILE A 53 -10.37 9.94 0.53
C ILE A 53 -10.61 9.47 1.96
N HIS A 54 -11.47 10.20 2.66
CA HIS A 54 -11.77 9.93 4.06
C HIS A 54 -13.10 10.54 4.49
N HIS A 55 -13.48 10.22 5.71
CA HIS A 55 -14.40 10.96 6.55
C HIS A 55 -13.96 10.86 8.00
N SER A 56 -14.62 11.60 8.93
CA SER A 56 -14.49 11.46 10.38
C SER A 56 -13.04 11.35 10.90
N THR A 57 -12.51 10.13 11.10
CA THR A 57 -11.14 9.90 11.58
C THR A 57 -10.07 10.59 10.72
N GLY A 58 -10.25 10.62 9.40
CA GLY A 58 -9.32 11.28 8.50
C GLY A 58 -9.34 12.80 8.64
N GLU A 59 -10.52 13.39 8.89
CA GLU A 59 -10.65 14.82 9.18
C GLU A 59 -9.86 15.20 10.45
N ASN A 60 -10.01 14.40 11.53
CA ASN A 60 -9.24 14.60 12.75
C ASN A 60 -7.73 14.45 12.50
N TRP A 61 -7.33 13.52 11.66
CA TRP A 61 -5.93 13.30 11.33
C TRP A 61 -5.33 14.46 10.53
N LEU A 62 -6.08 15.02 9.54
CA LEU A 62 -5.65 16.19 8.77
C LEU A 62 -5.52 17.45 9.62
N ARG A 63 -6.42 17.64 10.61
CA ARG A 63 -6.64 18.90 11.32
C ARG A 63 -5.42 19.38 12.11
N ASP A 64 -5.15 20.69 12.01
CA ASP A 64 -4.14 21.39 12.77
C ASP A 64 -4.41 21.34 14.29
N GLY A 65 -3.34 21.11 15.06
CA GLY A 65 -3.43 20.96 16.49
C GLY A 65 -4.05 19.64 16.97
N TYR A 66 -4.41 18.76 16.02
CA TYR A 66 -4.86 17.39 16.32
C TYR A 66 -3.91 16.38 15.71
N GLY A 67 -4.11 15.90 14.47
CA GLY A 67 -3.19 15.02 13.77
C GLY A 67 -2.09 15.74 13.00
N ASN A 68 -2.30 16.97 12.62
CA ASN A 68 -1.41 17.84 11.85
C ASN A 68 -1.02 17.29 10.45
N LEU A 69 -1.63 16.23 9.96
CA LEU A 69 -1.23 15.56 8.72
C LEU A 69 -1.29 16.53 7.52
N GLY A 70 -2.39 17.30 7.40
CA GLY A 70 -2.57 18.21 6.25
C GLY A 70 -1.46 19.24 6.14
N ARG A 71 -1.06 19.84 7.26
CA ARG A 71 0.04 20.82 7.31
C ARG A 71 1.39 20.14 7.07
N THR A 72 1.67 19.00 7.70
CA THR A 72 2.94 18.27 7.56
C THR A 72 3.16 17.78 6.12
N LEU A 73 2.10 17.34 5.46
CA LEU A 73 2.14 17.01 4.03
C LEU A 73 2.46 18.24 3.19
N GLY A 74 1.84 19.40 3.48
CA GLY A 74 2.16 20.67 2.80
C GLY A 74 3.61 21.11 3.00
N GLU A 75 4.17 20.95 4.19
CA GLU A 75 5.58 21.18 4.52
C GLU A 75 6.52 20.20 3.77
N SER A 76 5.97 19.05 3.33
CA SER A 76 6.67 18.03 2.55
C SER A 76 6.36 18.11 1.04
N ASN A 77 5.99 19.26 0.50
CA ASN A 77 5.69 19.50 -0.90
C ASN A 77 4.49 18.73 -1.48
N TYR A 78 3.52 18.32 -0.65
CA TYR A 78 2.26 17.77 -1.14
C TYR A 78 1.17 18.85 -1.12
N PHE A 79 0.62 19.18 -2.31
CA PHE A 79 -0.60 19.97 -2.39
C PHE A 79 -1.80 19.09 -2.06
N VAL A 80 -2.29 19.20 -0.83
CA VAL A 80 -3.32 18.32 -0.29
C VAL A 80 -4.71 18.82 -0.67
N SER A 81 -5.51 17.97 -1.29
CA SER A 81 -6.96 18.05 -1.34
C SER A 81 -7.55 16.83 -0.63
N ASP A 82 -8.81 16.91 -0.25
CA ASP A 82 -9.45 15.83 0.48
C ASP A 82 -10.93 15.68 0.11
N THR A 83 -11.51 14.53 0.44
CA THR A 83 -12.95 14.32 0.43
C THR A 83 -13.48 14.32 1.86
N ASN A 84 -14.78 14.51 2.02
CA ASN A 84 -15.46 14.33 3.30
C ASN A 84 -16.91 13.90 3.04
N TYR A 85 -17.72 13.83 4.07
CA TYR A 85 -19.15 13.50 3.95
C TYR A 85 -19.85 14.31 2.86
N GLY A 86 -20.67 13.66 2.05
CA GLY A 86 -21.41 14.27 0.95
C GLY A 86 -20.58 14.67 -0.27
N TRP A 87 -19.27 14.45 -0.28
CA TRP A 87 -18.40 14.81 -1.39
C TRP A 87 -18.72 14.03 -2.67
N GLY A 88 -18.53 14.72 -3.79
CA GLY A 88 -18.48 14.14 -5.14
C GLY A 88 -19.82 13.74 -5.76
N PRO A 89 -19.79 13.12 -6.95
CA PRO A 89 -20.99 12.62 -7.59
C PRO A 89 -21.76 11.66 -6.68
N TYR A 90 -23.07 11.84 -6.60
CA TYR A 90 -24.00 11.00 -5.81
C TYR A 90 -23.71 10.97 -4.30
N GLY A 91 -22.90 11.90 -3.76
CA GLY A 91 -22.48 11.87 -2.37
C GLY A 91 -21.57 10.68 -2.04
N ILE A 92 -20.75 10.25 -2.99
CA ILE A 92 -19.87 9.08 -2.85
C ILE A 92 -18.93 9.17 -1.62
N GLY A 93 -18.62 10.40 -1.16
CA GLY A 93 -17.83 10.64 0.05
C GLY A 93 -18.39 9.99 1.33
N ASP A 94 -19.70 9.65 1.36
CA ASP A 94 -20.30 8.88 2.44
C ASP A 94 -19.95 7.37 2.38
N SER A 95 -19.44 6.90 1.24
CA SER A 95 -19.18 5.48 0.94
C SER A 95 -17.70 5.17 1.00
N THR A 96 -17.11 5.17 2.21
CA THR A 96 -15.67 4.90 2.42
C THR A 96 -15.42 3.71 3.35
N ASP A 97 -16.38 2.81 3.47
CA ASP A 97 -16.18 1.51 4.11
C ASP A 97 -15.46 0.53 3.19
N ILE A 98 -14.84 -0.51 3.76
CA ILE A 98 -14.16 -1.53 2.95
C ILE A 98 -15.06 -2.08 1.85
N VAL A 99 -16.33 -2.35 2.16
CA VAL A 99 -17.31 -2.87 1.20
C VAL A 99 -17.68 -1.90 0.07
N ASN A 100 -17.32 -0.62 0.20
CA ASN A 100 -17.61 0.41 -0.81
C ASN A 100 -16.44 0.66 -1.78
N TRP A 101 -15.21 0.23 -1.47
CA TRP A 101 -14.07 0.46 -2.36
C TRP A 101 -14.25 -0.07 -3.79
N PRO A 102 -15.03 -1.15 -4.05
CA PRO A 102 -15.36 -1.54 -5.41
C PRO A 102 -16.07 -0.47 -6.24
N GLN A 103 -16.83 0.45 -5.61
CA GLN A 103 -17.49 1.59 -6.27
C GLN A 103 -16.49 2.70 -6.63
N TRP A 104 -15.37 2.80 -5.93
CA TRP A 104 -14.32 3.78 -6.21
C TRP A 104 -13.31 3.27 -7.24
N PHE A 105 -12.81 2.05 -7.05
CA PHE A 105 -11.66 1.55 -7.80
C PHE A 105 -11.81 0.11 -8.30
N GLY A 106 -12.92 -0.55 -8.01
CA GLY A 106 -13.17 -1.94 -8.36
C GLY A 106 -14.12 -2.10 -9.55
N PRO A 107 -14.79 -3.26 -9.66
CA PRO A 107 -15.71 -3.56 -10.76
C PRO A 107 -16.92 -2.63 -10.87
N GLU A 108 -17.31 -1.99 -9.78
CA GLU A 108 -18.49 -1.10 -9.70
C GLU A 108 -18.14 0.39 -9.87
N ARG A 109 -16.89 0.72 -10.20
CA ARG A 109 -16.41 2.11 -10.31
C ARG A 109 -17.14 2.91 -11.37
N ASP A 110 -17.25 4.21 -11.11
CA ASP A 110 -17.88 5.18 -12.00
C ASP A 110 -16.84 6.19 -12.50
N ASP A 111 -16.78 6.39 -13.82
CA ASP A 111 -15.82 7.30 -14.45
C ASP A 111 -16.07 8.77 -14.06
N GLN A 112 -17.29 9.17 -13.69
CA GLN A 112 -17.58 10.52 -13.18
C GLN A 112 -16.98 10.73 -11.79
N VAL A 113 -17.02 9.70 -10.94
CA VAL A 113 -16.39 9.71 -9.61
C VAL A 113 -14.88 9.82 -9.76
N LEU A 114 -14.27 9.04 -10.65
CA LEU A 114 -12.85 9.09 -10.92
C LEU A 114 -12.40 10.43 -11.48
N ALA A 115 -13.14 11.00 -12.43
CA ALA A 115 -12.84 12.31 -13.00
C ALA A 115 -12.92 13.42 -11.93
N ALA A 116 -13.94 13.38 -11.07
CA ALA A 116 -14.06 14.31 -9.95
C ALA A 116 -12.91 14.14 -8.96
N LEU A 117 -12.54 12.89 -8.61
CA LEU A 117 -11.44 12.59 -7.69
C LEU A 117 -10.09 13.12 -8.20
N PHE A 118 -9.75 12.83 -9.44
CA PHE A 118 -8.47 13.27 -10.00
C PHE A 118 -8.41 14.78 -10.22
N GLY A 119 -9.53 15.42 -10.55
CA GLY A 119 -9.62 16.86 -10.74
C GLY A 119 -9.74 17.66 -9.43
N GLU A 120 -10.10 17.02 -8.31
CA GLU A 120 -10.39 17.73 -7.05
C GLU A 120 -9.19 18.56 -6.56
N SER A 121 -9.46 19.80 -6.19
CA SER A 121 -8.44 20.71 -5.65
C SER A 121 -8.92 21.50 -4.43
N ALA A 122 -10.15 21.27 -3.99
CA ALA A 122 -10.68 21.93 -2.81
C ALA A 122 -10.17 21.29 -1.51
N GLN A 123 -10.35 22.02 -0.45
CA GLN A 123 -10.11 21.59 0.93
C GLN A 123 -11.47 21.39 1.59
N ASN A 124 -11.80 20.15 1.95
CA ASN A 124 -13.08 19.78 2.54
C ASN A 124 -13.00 19.57 4.06
N SER A 125 -11.80 19.68 4.63
CA SER A 125 -11.53 19.60 6.07
C SER A 125 -10.66 20.75 6.54
N GLU A 126 -10.59 20.98 7.86
CA GLU A 126 -9.87 22.11 8.46
C GLU A 126 -8.39 21.76 8.72
N TYR A 127 -7.49 22.27 7.86
CA TYR A 127 -6.03 22.20 8.04
C TYR A 127 -5.36 23.36 7.31
N THR A 128 -4.13 23.73 7.70
CA THR A 128 -3.36 24.76 7.00
C THR A 128 -2.79 24.21 5.70
N ARG A 129 -3.14 24.84 4.58
CA ARG A 129 -2.57 24.57 3.26
C ARG A 129 -1.58 25.67 2.90
N ASN A 130 -0.30 25.30 2.78
CA ASN A 130 0.81 26.25 2.57
C ASN A 130 1.21 26.39 1.11
N LEU A 131 0.80 25.46 0.25
CA LEU A 131 1.20 25.42 -1.15
C LEU A 131 0.11 25.99 -2.07
N SER A 132 0.53 26.65 -3.13
CA SER A 132 -0.34 26.96 -4.25
C SER A 132 -0.60 25.70 -5.08
N ASN A 133 -1.78 25.61 -5.69
CA ASN A 133 -2.11 24.50 -6.58
C ASN A 133 -1.15 24.48 -7.79
N PRO A 134 -0.36 23.41 -7.98
CA PRO A 134 0.56 23.32 -9.11
C PRO A 134 -0.15 23.05 -10.45
N GLY A 135 -1.46 22.76 -10.42
CA GLY A 135 -2.23 22.36 -11.59
C GLY A 135 -2.17 20.85 -11.88
N GLY A 136 -2.87 20.41 -12.91
CA GLY A 136 -2.94 18.99 -13.28
C GLY A 136 -3.92 18.18 -12.43
N GLU A 137 -3.80 16.86 -12.45
CA GLU A 137 -4.58 15.92 -11.68
C GLU A 137 -3.91 15.56 -10.36
N ASN A 138 -4.67 15.01 -9.42
CA ASN A 138 -4.10 14.36 -8.23
C ASN A 138 -3.31 13.13 -8.68
N GLU A 139 -2.05 13.08 -8.31
CA GLU A 139 -1.13 12.00 -8.65
C GLU A 139 -1.07 10.94 -7.56
N ILE A 140 -1.23 11.37 -6.29
CA ILE A 140 -1.23 10.48 -5.13
C ILE A 140 -2.64 10.41 -4.57
N ILE A 141 -3.15 9.19 -4.42
CA ILE A 141 -4.48 8.90 -3.91
C ILE A 141 -4.35 8.12 -2.60
N LEU A 142 -4.54 8.82 -1.47
CA LEU A 142 -4.66 8.19 -0.17
C LEU A 142 -6.11 7.80 0.06
N PHE A 143 -6.39 6.61 0.61
CA PHE A 143 -7.74 6.24 0.96
C PHE A 143 -7.81 5.38 2.22
N LYS A 144 -8.84 5.58 3.02
CA LYS A 144 -8.98 5.03 4.35
C LYS A 144 -10.44 4.79 4.74
N SER A 145 -10.72 3.60 5.29
CA SER A 145 -11.97 3.34 6.01
C SER A 145 -11.89 3.79 7.48
N CYS A 146 -13.05 4.04 8.12
CA CYS A 146 -13.10 4.42 9.51
C CYS A 146 -13.04 3.20 10.46
N PHE A 147 -12.90 3.43 11.77
CA PHE A 147 -12.70 2.38 12.78
C PHE A 147 -13.76 1.27 12.80
N PRO A 148 -15.06 1.48 12.44
CA PRO A 148 -16.01 0.37 12.38
C PRO A 148 -15.60 -0.76 11.42
N ASN A 149 -14.76 -0.44 10.42
CA ASN A 149 -14.25 -1.40 9.45
C ASN A 149 -13.21 -2.38 10.04
N SER A 150 -12.77 -2.15 11.26
CA SER A 150 -11.97 -3.13 12.02
C SER A 150 -12.83 -4.21 12.70
N GLU A 151 -14.17 -4.14 12.63
CA GLU A 151 -15.08 -5.19 13.05
C GLU A 151 -15.23 -6.27 11.96
N LEU A 152 -14.16 -6.99 11.67
CA LEU A 152 -14.15 -8.05 10.65
C LEU A 152 -14.46 -9.42 11.24
N ARG A 153 -15.61 -9.97 10.88
CA ARG A 153 -16.05 -11.32 11.28
C ARG A 153 -15.27 -12.41 10.55
N GLY A 154 -15.57 -13.68 10.88
CA GLY A 154 -14.91 -14.85 10.26
C GLY A 154 -13.66 -15.27 11.04
N ASN A 155 -12.66 -15.82 10.35
CA ASN A 155 -11.42 -16.25 10.95
C ASN A 155 -10.21 -15.46 10.44
N PRO A 156 -9.16 -15.29 11.26
CA PRO A 156 -7.96 -14.55 10.87
C PRO A 156 -7.30 -15.08 9.59
N ASN A 157 -7.36 -16.40 9.38
CA ASN A 157 -6.69 -17.09 8.29
C ASN A 157 -7.62 -17.42 7.10
N ASP A 158 -8.84 -16.85 7.08
CA ASP A 158 -9.73 -17.09 5.95
C ASP A 158 -9.09 -16.61 4.63
N PRO A 159 -9.13 -17.44 3.56
CA PRO A 159 -8.69 -17.00 2.24
C PRO A 159 -9.66 -15.95 1.68
N PRO A 160 -9.30 -15.23 0.62
CA PRO A 160 -10.21 -14.31 -0.07
C PRO A 160 -11.53 -15.02 -0.45
N ALA A 161 -12.65 -14.32 -0.33
CA ALA A 161 -13.93 -14.80 -0.83
C ALA A 161 -13.92 -14.91 -2.36
N SER A 162 -14.85 -15.67 -2.93
CA SER A 162 -15.04 -15.75 -4.38
C SER A 162 -16.04 -14.72 -4.90
N SER A 163 -16.85 -14.14 -4.03
CA SER A 163 -17.84 -13.13 -4.37
C SER A 163 -18.48 -12.53 -3.12
N GLY A 164 -19.13 -11.37 -3.29
CA GLY A 164 -19.93 -10.68 -2.27
C GLY A 164 -19.07 -9.84 -1.33
N TYR A 165 -19.61 -8.68 -0.96
CA TYR A 165 -18.94 -7.73 -0.08
C TYR A 165 -19.68 -7.67 1.25
N ASP A 166 -18.99 -8.07 2.31
CA ASP A 166 -19.48 -8.01 3.68
C ASP A 166 -18.32 -7.71 4.66
N TYR A 167 -18.64 -7.51 5.94
CA TYR A 167 -17.62 -7.21 6.97
C TYR A 167 -17.01 -8.51 7.53
N THR A 168 -16.34 -9.26 6.66
CA THR A 168 -15.55 -10.45 7.03
C THR A 168 -14.12 -10.35 6.51
N VAL A 169 -13.18 -11.04 7.16
CA VAL A 169 -11.78 -11.11 6.71
C VAL A 169 -11.68 -11.55 5.24
N ARG A 170 -12.44 -12.57 4.86
CA ARG A 170 -12.43 -13.11 3.50
C ARG A 170 -12.94 -12.12 2.47
N SER A 171 -14.00 -11.37 2.79
CA SER A 171 -14.58 -10.38 1.90
C SER A 171 -13.67 -9.14 1.79
N ALA A 172 -13.09 -8.70 2.89
CA ALA A 172 -12.12 -7.60 2.85
C ALA A 172 -10.91 -7.94 1.95
N LYS A 173 -10.38 -9.17 2.04
CA LYS A 173 -9.32 -9.64 1.13
C LYS A 173 -9.76 -9.67 -0.34
N LEU A 174 -10.99 -10.09 -0.63
CA LEU A 174 -11.54 -10.03 -1.99
C LEU A 174 -11.57 -8.60 -2.51
N VAL A 175 -12.17 -7.68 -1.74
CA VAL A 175 -12.26 -6.27 -2.12
C VAL A 175 -10.89 -5.73 -2.52
N TYR A 176 -9.89 -5.83 -1.65
CA TYR A 176 -8.57 -5.28 -1.94
C TYR A 176 -7.89 -5.95 -3.15
N ASN A 177 -8.08 -7.26 -3.36
CA ASN A 177 -7.57 -7.93 -4.56
C ASN A 177 -8.18 -7.39 -5.85
N GLU A 178 -9.48 -7.10 -5.86
CA GLU A 178 -10.18 -6.55 -7.03
C GLU A 178 -9.76 -5.11 -7.36
N LEU A 179 -9.26 -4.33 -6.38
CA LEU A 179 -8.74 -3.00 -6.65
C LEU A 179 -7.45 -3.04 -7.48
N LEU A 180 -6.63 -4.08 -7.35
CA LEU A 180 -5.35 -4.20 -8.05
C LEU A 180 -5.52 -4.22 -9.57
N ASP A 181 -6.61 -4.77 -10.09
CA ASP A 181 -6.90 -4.77 -11.53
C ASP A 181 -6.99 -3.35 -12.08
N TYR A 182 -7.66 -2.45 -11.35
CA TYR A 182 -7.72 -1.05 -11.74
C TYR A 182 -6.39 -0.32 -11.53
N PHE A 183 -5.75 -0.51 -10.39
CA PHE A 183 -4.47 0.14 -10.10
C PHE A 183 -3.38 -0.23 -11.11
N ALA A 184 -3.39 -1.46 -11.62
CA ALA A 184 -2.48 -1.90 -12.66
C ALA A 184 -2.64 -1.12 -13.98
N THR A 185 -3.84 -0.57 -14.25
CA THR A 185 -4.11 0.27 -15.43
C THR A 185 -3.73 1.74 -15.25
N ARG A 186 -3.44 2.17 -14.01
CA ARG A 186 -3.21 3.57 -13.64
C ARG A 186 -1.84 3.75 -12.98
N GLN A 187 -0.80 3.37 -13.69
CA GLN A 187 0.58 3.51 -13.19
C GLN A 187 1.07 4.96 -13.15
N ASP A 188 0.29 5.86 -13.75
CA ASP A 188 0.41 7.31 -13.62
C ASP A 188 -0.06 7.86 -12.27
N LYS A 189 -0.56 7.02 -11.38
CA LYS A 189 -1.06 7.35 -10.04
C LYS A 189 -0.41 6.46 -8.98
N LEU A 190 -0.11 7.02 -7.82
CA LEU A 190 0.27 6.28 -6.63
C LEU A 190 -0.94 6.10 -5.71
N PHE A 191 -1.36 4.87 -5.47
CA PHE A 191 -2.44 4.53 -4.55
C PHE A 191 -1.88 4.08 -3.20
N VAL A 192 -2.29 4.74 -2.13
CA VAL A 192 -1.84 4.40 -0.78
C VAL A 192 -3.02 4.02 0.10
N VAL A 193 -3.07 2.75 0.46
CA VAL A 193 -4.04 2.23 1.44
C VAL A 193 -3.62 2.65 2.84
N ILE A 194 -4.53 3.27 3.56
CA ILE A 194 -4.40 3.52 5.00
C ILE A 194 -5.34 2.53 5.70
N THR A 195 -4.81 1.65 6.54
CA THR A 195 -5.64 0.66 7.23
C THR A 195 -6.64 1.31 8.19
N ALA A 196 -7.80 0.70 8.39
CA ALA A 196 -8.81 1.23 9.30
C ALA A 196 -8.28 1.24 10.75
N PRO A 197 -8.56 2.30 11.55
CA PRO A 197 -8.10 2.38 12.94
C PRO A 197 -8.67 1.25 13.80
N PRO A 198 -7.98 0.85 14.89
CA PRO A 198 -8.45 -0.21 15.79
C PRO A 198 -9.63 0.24 16.65
N LEU A 199 -10.45 -0.73 17.04
CA LEU A 199 -11.48 -0.57 18.06
C LEU A 199 -10.93 -0.80 19.47
N SER A 200 -11.58 -0.21 20.48
CA SER A 200 -11.37 -0.54 21.90
C SER A 200 -11.96 -1.90 22.26
N ASP A 201 -12.98 -2.34 21.53
CA ASP A 201 -13.56 -3.69 21.66
C ASP A 201 -12.62 -4.74 21.06
N GLY A 202 -12.28 -5.76 21.85
CA GLY A 202 -11.40 -6.85 21.46
C GLY A 202 -12.06 -7.99 20.69
N THR A 203 -13.39 -7.98 20.47
CA THR A 203 -14.14 -9.11 19.92
C THR A 203 -13.58 -9.59 18.57
N TYR A 204 -13.28 -8.67 17.66
CA TYR A 204 -12.72 -8.95 16.35
C TYR A 204 -11.27 -8.48 16.15
N ALA A 205 -10.60 -8.05 17.22
CA ALA A 205 -9.28 -7.44 17.14
C ALA A 205 -8.21 -8.37 16.51
N ASN A 206 -8.30 -9.69 16.73
CA ASN A 206 -7.39 -10.66 16.10
C ASN A 206 -7.64 -10.78 14.59
N ASN A 207 -8.88 -10.66 14.15
CA ASN A 207 -9.23 -10.68 12.73
C ASN A 207 -8.73 -9.42 12.03
N ALA A 208 -8.95 -8.25 12.65
CA ALA A 208 -8.44 -6.98 12.13
C ALA A 208 -6.90 -6.99 12.03
N ARG A 209 -6.21 -7.45 13.08
CA ARG A 209 -4.74 -7.61 13.08
C ARG A 209 -4.27 -8.51 11.95
N ALA A 210 -4.89 -9.66 11.78
CA ALA A 210 -4.51 -10.61 10.74
C ALA A 210 -4.74 -10.04 9.33
N PHE A 211 -5.86 -9.34 9.12
CA PHE A 211 -6.15 -8.69 7.86
C PHE A 211 -5.14 -7.58 7.54
N ASN A 212 -4.82 -6.71 8.49
CA ASN A 212 -3.87 -5.62 8.29
C ASN A 212 -2.43 -6.16 8.08
N ASN A 213 -2.03 -7.21 8.80
CA ASN A 213 -0.76 -7.88 8.55
C ASN A 213 -0.70 -8.48 7.14
N TRP A 214 -1.80 -9.06 6.65
CA TRP A 214 -1.89 -9.55 5.28
C TRP A 214 -1.75 -8.42 4.26
N LEU A 215 -2.41 -7.28 4.45
CA LEU A 215 -2.27 -6.11 3.57
C LEU A 215 -0.81 -5.65 3.45
N VAL A 216 -0.09 -5.58 4.57
CA VAL A 216 1.29 -5.07 4.59
C VAL A 216 2.29 -6.09 4.05
N ASN A 217 2.12 -7.38 4.38
CA ASN A 217 3.18 -8.37 4.19
C ASN A 217 2.93 -9.33 3.02
N GLU A 218 1.68 -9.48 2.55
CA GLU A 218 1.32 -10.53 1.59
C GLU A 218 0.59 -9.99 0.36
N TRP A 219 -0.30 -9.01 0.51
CA TRP A 219 -1.23 -8.56 -0.54
C TRP A 219 -0.55 -8.17 -1.85
N LEU A 220 0.61 -7.50 -1.78
CA LEU A 220 1.34 -6.99 -2.94
C LEU A 220 2.48 -7.90 -3.43
N GLN A 221 2.63 -9.12 -2.86
CA GLN A 221 3.76 -10.00 -3.21
C GLN A 221 3.83 -10.35 -4.69
N ASP A 222 2.68 -10.56 -5.33
CA ASP A 222 2.59 -10.91 -6.75
C ASP A 222 2.20 -9.70 -7.63
N TYR A 223 2.10 -8.49 -7.05
CA TYR A 223 1.78 -7.28 -7.80
C TYR A 223 3.04 -6.69 -8.42
N PRO A 224 3.14 -6.62 -9.78
CA PRO A 224 4.42 -6.36 -10.43
C PRO A 224 4.82 -4.87 -10.48
N TYR A 225 3.95 -3.97 -10.03
CA TYR A 225 4.14 -2.53 -10.14
C TYR A 225 4.44 -1.88 -8.80
N GLN A 226 4.99 -0.65 -8.84
CA GLN A 226 5.36 0.12 -7.64
C GLN A 226 4.37 1.23 -7.28
N ASN A 227 3.22 1.27 -7.93
CA ASN A 227 2.22 2.32 -7.79
C ASN A 227 1.15 2.04 -6.71
N VAL A 228 1.37 1.03 -5.87
CA VAL A 228 0.51 0.72 -4.71
C VAL A 228 1.37 0.57 -3.46
N ALA A 229 0.90 1.15 -2.36
CA ALA A 229 1.55 1.04 -1.06
C ALA A 229 0.51 0.93 0.06
N VAL A 230 0.96 0.50 1.24
CA VAL A 230 0.12 0.36 2.43
C VAL A 230 0.78 1.06 3.61
N PHE A 231 0.01 1.83 4.38
CA PHE A 231 0.39 2.29 5.70
C PHE A 231 -0.50 1.64 6.77
N ASP A 232 0.10 0.94 7.73
CA ASP A 232 -0.63 0.28 8.80
C ASP A 232 -0.95 1.23 9.96
N PHE A 233 -1.94 2.09 9.72
CA PHE A 233 -2.48 3.01 10.71
C PHE A 233 -3.07 2.27 11.91
N TYR A 234 -3.68 1.09 11.67
CA TYR A 234 -4.16 0.21 12.75
C TYR A 234 -3.03 -0.16 13.70
N ASN A 235 -1.92 -0.66 13.18
CA ASN A 235 -0.79 -1.10 14.00
C ASN A 235 -0.24 0.05 14.86
N THR A 236 0.00 1.20 14.24
CA THR A 236 0.53 2.40 14.89
C THR A 236 -0.30 2.84 16.10
N LEU A 237 -1.61 2.53 16.10
CA LEU A 237 -2.56 2.94 17.15
C LEU A 237 -2.84 1.87 18.22
N THR A 238 -2.33 0.64 18.06
CA THR A 238 -2.62 -0.45 19.02
C THR A 238 -1.65 -0.52 20.19
N ASP A 239 -0.46 0.05 20.07
CA ASP A 239 0.51 0.14 21.16
C ASP A 239 1.52 1.28 20.91
N PRO A 240 2.05 1.96 21.94
CA PRO A 240 3.11 2.96 21.77
C PRO A 240 4.38 2.44 21.11
N GLN A 241 4.66 1.14 21.22
CA GLN A 241 5.84 0.47 20.63
C GLN A 241 5.53 -0.27 19.32
N HIS A 242 4.30 -0.22 18.84
CA HIS A 242 3.96 -0.70 17.52
C HIS A 242 4.19 0.40 16.49
N HIS A 243 4.88 0.07 15.42
CA HIS A 243 5.31 1.02 14.40
C HIS A 243 5.09 0.48 13.00
N HIS A 244 4.81 1.37 12.07
CA HIS A 244 5.04 1.19 10.66
C HIS A 244 5.73 2.44 10.15
N TRP A 245 7.04 2.44 10.18
CA TRP A 245 7.86 3.62 10.02
C TRP A 245 9.15 3.39 9.24
N PHE A 246 9.78 4.47 8.85
CA PHE A 246 11.15 4.44 8.38
C PHE A 246 12.09 4.66 9.58
N ASN A 247 12.96 3.70 9.84
CA ASN A 247 13.88 3.74 10.97
C ASN A 247 15.22 3.12 10.56
N ASN A 248 16.33 3.80 10.91
CA ASN A 248 17.71 3.32 10.65
C ASN A 248 17.98 2.91 9.19
N GLY A 249 17.33 3.52 8.22
CA GLY A 249 17.54 3.23 6.79
C GLY A 249 16.61 2.14 6.23
N GLU A 250 15.69 1.60 7.02
CA GLU A 250 14.78 0.52 6.64
C GLU A 250 13.33 0.87 6.94
N ILE A 251 12.38 0.27 6.20
CA ILE A 251 10.96 0.29 6.57
C ILE A 251 10.74 -0.85 7.57
N GLU A 252 10.37 -0.48 8.79
CA GLU A 252 10.06 -1.43 9.85
C GLU A 252 8.55 -1.51 10.08
N HIS A 253 8.02 -2.73 10.15
CA HIS A 253 6.66 -3.03 10.56
C HIS A 253 6.73 -3.82 11.87
N VAL A 254 6.69 -3.09 12.99
CA VAL A 254 6.82 -3.65 14.35
C VAL A 254 5.45 -3.98 14.90
N THR A 255 5.07 -5.23 14.85
CA THR A 255 3.88 -5.79 15.48
C THR A 255 4.31 -6.54 16.74
N GLY A 256 4.30 -5.91 17.88
CA GLY A 256 4.84 -6.49 19.10
C GLY A 256 3.92 -7.50 19.80
N VAL A 257 4.35 -7.94 20.96
CA VAL A 257 3.58 -8.75 21.91
C VAL A 257 2.67 -7.79 22.70
N GLY A 258 1.68 -7.23 22.04
CA GLY A 258 0.78 -6.24 22.64
C GLY A 258 -0.67 -6.53 22.28
N GLY A 259 -1.57 -5.70 22.78
CA GLY A 259 -2.98 -5.78 22.43
C GLY A 259 -3.24 -5.44 20.95
N ASN A 260 -4.35 -5.93 20.45
CA ASN A 260 -4.85 -5.61 19.10
C ASN A 260 -5.98 -4.57 19.16
N THR A 261 -6.16 -3.91 20.30
CA THR A 261 -7.20 -2.89 20.53
C THR A 261 -6.60 -1.49 20.58
N SER A 262 -7.43 -0.47 20.37
CA SER A 262 -7.01 0.92 20.42
C SER A 262 -6.36 1.30 21.76
N LYS A 263 -5.18 1.92 21.70
CA LYS A 263 -4.51 2.59 22.84
C LYS A 263 -4.68 4.10 22.80
N TYR A 264 -5.21 4.62 21.73
CA TYR A 264 -5.33 6.04 21.46
C TYR A 264 -6.76 6.49 21.21
N ALA A 265 -7.76 5.72 21.68
CA ALA A 265 -9.16 6.15 21.61
C ALA A 265 -9.38 7.51 22.28
N SER A 266 -10.24 8.35 21.71
CA SER A 266 -10.54 9.69 22.21
C SER A 266 -11.18 9.67 23.58
N SER A 267 -12.11 8.72 23.82
CA SER A 267 -12.78 8.51 25.10
C SER A 267 -13.36 7.10 25.18
N GLN A 268 -13.90 6.75 26.34
CA GLN A 268 -14.64 5.50 26.47
C GLN A 268 -15.90 5.53 25.58
N GLY A 269 -15.97 4.60 24.62
CA GLY A 269 -17.07 4.48 23.65
C GLY A 269 -16.92 5.33 22.40
N ASP A 270 -15.79 6.02 22.25
CA ASP A 270 -15.43 6.73 21.02
C ASP A 270 -14.02 6.30 20.55
N ASP A 271 -13.99 5.45 19.55
CA ASP A 271 -12.77 4.85 19.01
C ASP A 271 -12.03 5.73 17.97
N HIS A 272 -12.45 6.98 17.78
CA HIS A 272 -11.63 7.94 17.04
C HIS A 272 -10.27 8.07 17.74
N PRO A 273 -9.15 7.99 16.99
CA PRO A 273 -7.84 8.25 17.56
C PRO A 273 -7.76 9.65 18.15
N ASN A 274 -7.20 9.78 19.33
CA ASN A 274 -6.93 11.07 19.96
C ASN A 274 -5.75 11.78 19.26
N ALA A 275 -5.48 13.03 19.67
CA ALA A 275 -4.42 13.84 19.05
C ALA A 275 -3.04 13.16 19.14
N ALA A 276 -2.72 12.51 20.27
CA ALA A 276 -1.42 11.85 20.42
C ALA A 276 -1.23 10.68 19.44
N GLY A 277 -2.27 9.83 19.28
CA GLY A 277 -2.22 8.73 18.30
C GLY A 277 -2.18 9.23 16.85
N SER A 278 -2.97 10.27 16.56
CA SER A 278 -2.98 10.88 15.23
C SER A 278 -1.63 11.53 14.88
N GLN A 279 -0.98 12.22 15.81
CA GLN A 279 0.36 12.81 15.61
C GLN A 279 1.44 11.73 15.42
N LYS A 280 1.42 10.67 16.27
CA LYS A 280 2.31 9.51 16.10
C LYS A 280 2.18 8.94 14.68
N ALA A 281 0.96 8.79 14.20
CA ALA A 281 0.73 8.28 12.84
C ALA A 281 1.24 9.24 11.76
N THR A 282 1.11 10.56 11.94
CA THR A 282 1.68 11.55 11.02
C THR A 282 3.20 11.44 10.95
N ASP A 283 3.87 11.36 12.11
CA ASP A 283 5.33 11.26 12.20
C ASP A 283 5.87 9.99 11.53
N GLU A 284 5.12 8.88 11.58
CA GLU A 284 5.50 7.63 10.94
C GLU A 284 5.15 7.58 9.45
N PHE A 285 4.00 8.15 9.08
CA PHE A 285 3.46 8.05 7.72
C PHE A 285 4.20 8.92 6.72
N VAL A 286 4.50 10.19 7.05
CA VAL A 286 5.03 11.13 6.05
C VAL A 286 6.39 10.68 5.49
N PRO A 287 7.36 10.21 6.28
CA PRO A 287 8.59 9.64 5.74
C PRO A 287 8.35 8.38 4.86
N LEU A 288 7.37 7.54 5.21
CA LEU A 288 7.02 6.40 4.37
C LEU A 288 6.38 6.81 3.05
N LEU A 289 5.51 7.83 3.07
CA LEU A 289 4.89 8.36 1.85
C LEU A 289 5.97 8.88 0.89
N ASN A 290 6.99 9.58 1.40
CA ASN A 290 8.11 10.03 0.60
C ASN A 290 8.84 8.85 -0.07
N ILE A 291 9.12 7.79 0.68
CA ILE A 291 9.74 6.58 0.15
C ILE A 291 8.84 5.93 -0.91
N PHE A 292 7.55 5.84 -0.68
CA PHE A 292 6.59 5.27 -1.64
C PHE A 292 6.56 6.11 -2.93
N TYR A 293 6.57 7.43 -2.81
CA TYR A 293 6.64 8.37 -3.91
C TYR A 293 7.92 8.16 -4.75
N HIS A 294 9.09 8.18 -4.13
CA HIS A 294 10.36 8.00 -4.85
C HIS A 294 10.48 6.62 -5.51
N ARG A 295 10.01 5.57 -4.84
CA ARG A 295 9.96 4.22 -5.40
C ARG A 295 9.05 4.14 -6.63
N TRP A 296 7.87 4.76 -6.56
CA TRP A 296 6.94 4.84 -7.69
C TRP A 296 7.54 5.64 -8.84
N GLN A 297 8.09 6.81 -8.60
CA GLN A 297 8.74 7.65 -9.61
C GLN A 297 9.92 6.94 -10.29
N ALA A 298 10.73 6.22 -9.54
CA ALA A 298 11.86 5.47 -10.07
C ALA A 298 11.44 4.30 -10.99
N SER A 299 10.22 3.78 -10.82
CA SER A 299 9.70 2.72 -11.70
C SER A 299 9.30 3.20 -13.09
N GLY A 300 9.07 4.51 -13.25
CA GLY A 300 8.65 5.14 -14.52
C GLY A 300 7.27 4.70 -15.00
N PRO A 301 6.61 5.43 -15.90
CA PRO A 301 5.48 4.89 -16.63
C PRO A 301 5.94 3.73 -17.50
N PRO A 302 5.09 2.72 -17.78
CA PRO A 302 5.43 1.65 -18.69
C PRO A 302 5.93 2.24 -20.01
N SER A 303 7.07 1.78 -20.51
CA SER A 303 7.49 2.14 -21.86
C SER A 303 6.36 1.76 -22.81
N GLU A 304 5.87 2.72 -23.60
CA GLU A 304 4.89 2.41 -24.64
C GLU A 304 5.40 1.21 -25.47
N PRO A 305 4.53 0.24 -25.79
CA PRO A 305 4.94 -0.85 -26.65
C PRO A 305 5.45 -0.25 -27.97
N VAL A 306 6.70 -0.54 -28.31
CA VAL A 306 7.30 -0.15 -29.58
C VAL A 306 6.41 -0.73 -30.68
N SER A 307 5.67 0.12 -31.36
CA SER A 307 4.74 -0.20 -32.43
C SER A 307 5.46 -0.74 -33.67
#